data_c1b276573db3eda712c047221f76e0f2
#
_entry.id   c1b276573db3eda712c047221f76e0f2
#
_cell.length_a   1.000
_cell.length_b   1.000
_cell.length_c   1.000
_cell.angle_alpha   90.00
_cell.angle_beta   90.00
_cell.angle_gamma   90.00
#
_symmetry.space_group_name_H-M   'P 1'
#
loop_
_entity.id
_entity.type
_entity.pdbx_description
1 polymer ?
#
loop_
_entity_poly.entity_id
_entity_poly.type
_entity_poly.pdbx_seq_one_letter_code
_entity_poly.pdbx_strand_id
1 'polypeptide(L)'
;VLLFNAIVGTIQEGKAQNTLLALKKFAETSATVLRDGKELIVLDAEVIPGDIIVLQEGEKIPADARIIFSNTLKVDEASLTGESEPVTKTNTVVPVDDLSVADQKNMIFKGTHILSGNGTAVVVATGLATEIGKIAQKISSINTEIPLKNNIRYLSRVIIVTVAVISASLIVLGVLSGKSPKEMFTTAVALSVSIIPEGLPIV
;
A
#
# COMPACT_ATOMS: atom_id res chain seq x y z
N VAL A 1 3.55 5.32 -34.84
CA VAL A 1 2.49 5.29 -33.83
C VAL A 1 2.93 4.43 -32.66
N LEU A 2 3.23 3.13 -32.81
CA LEU A 2 3.60 2.23 -31.71
C LEU A 2 4.78 2.72 -30.87
N LEU A 3 5.86 3.21 -31.52
CA LEU A 3 7.03 3.74 -30.84
C LEU A 3 6.70 5.02 -30.04
N PHE A 4 5.87 5.88 -30.62
CA PHE A 4 5.41 7.10 -29.97
C PHE A 4 4.56 6.79 -28.71
N ASN A 5 3.61 5.86 -28.83
CA ASN A 5 2.77 5.43 -27.70
C ASN A 5 3.59 4.76 -26.60
N ALA A 6 4.59 3.94 -26.95
CA ALA A 6 5.49 3.33 -25.96
C ALA A 6 6.28 4.40 -25.19
N ILE A 7 6.81 5.41 -25.87
CA ILE A 7 7.54 6.52 -25.25
C ILE A 7 6.63 7.34 -24.33
N VAL A 8 5.43 7.70 -24.81
CA VAL A 8 4.45 8.48 -24.01
C VAL A 8 4.01 7.69 -22.79
N GLY A 9 3.71 6.39 -22.94
CA GLY A 9 3.34 5.49 -21.84
C GLY A 9 4.43 5.41 -20.77
N THR A 10 5.68 5.21 -21.15
CA THR A 10 6.82 5.16 -20.21
C THR A 10 6.99 6.48 -19.44
N ILE A 11 6.84 7.62 -20.13
CA ILE A 11 6.93 8.95 -19.48
C ILE A 11 5.78 9.16 -18.50
N GLN A 12 4.55 8.77 -18.85
CA GLN A 12 3.37 8.89 -17.98
C GLN A 12 3.50 8.01 -16.74
N GLU A 13 3.94 6.76 -16.91
CA GLU A 13 4.17 5.83 -15.81
C GLU A 13 5.25 6.33 -14.84
N GLY A 14 6.37 6.83 -15.38
CA GLY A 14 7.44 7.44 -14.57
C GLY A 14 6.96 8.66 -13.79
N LYS A 15 6.13 9.53 -14.37
CA LYS A 15 5.54 10.66 -13.66
C LYS A 15 4.57 10.22 -12.55
N ALA A 16 3.74 9.22 -12.81
CA ALA A 16 2.80 8.68 -11.81
C ALA A 16 3.55 8.08 -10.60
N GLN A 17 4.61 7.28 -10.84
CA GLN A 17 5.45 6.74 -9.78
C GLN A 17 6.15 7.82 -8.96
N ASN A 18 6.73 8.83 -9.61
CA ASN A 18 7.39 9.94 -8.92
C ASN A 18 6.39 10.74 -8.06
N THR A 19 5.17 10.95 -8.52
CA THR A 19 4.12 11.61 -7.74
C THR A 19 3.72 10.79 -6.52
N LEU A 20 3.59 9.47 -6.67
CA LEU A 20 3.31 8.56 -5.54
C LEU A 20 4.45 8.56 -4.51
N LEU A 21 5.71 8.56 -4.95
CA LEU A 21 6.88 8.65 -4.06
C LEU A 21 6.93 9.99 -3.31
N ALA A 22 6.61 11.10 -4.00
CA ALA A 22 6.52 12.41 -3.36
C ALA A 22 5.40 12.44 -2.30
N LEU A 23 4.21 11.93 -2.60
CA LEU A 23 3.11 11.83 -1.64
C LEU A 23 3.47 10.96 -0.44
N LYS A 24 4.16 9.84 -0.66
CA LYS A 24 4.64 8.96 0.41
C LYS A 24 5.60 9.70 1.36
N LYS A 25 6.49 10.53 0.82
CA LYS A 25 7.42 11.35 1.60
C LYS A 25 6.72 12.42 2.45
N PHE A 26 5.62 12.99 1.97
CA PHE A 26 4.79 13.92 2.76
C PHE A 26 3.99 13.23 3.88
N ALA A 27 3.79 11.92 3.77
CA ALA A 27 3.11 11.12 4.80
C ALA A 27 4.06 10.53 5.85
N GLU A 28 5.37 10.79 5.74
CA GLU A 28 6.35 10.41 6.76
C GLU A 28 6.07 11.21 8.04
N THR A 29 5.84 10.50 9.12
CA THR A 29 5.65 11.06 10.46
C THR A 29 6.97 10.99 11.22
N SER A 30 7.13 11.88 12.20
CA SER A 30 8.28 11.90 13.10
C SER A 30 7.84 11.64 14.54
N ALA A 31 8.76 11.16 15.35
CA ALA A 31 8.56 10.90 16.76
C ALA A 31 9.65 11.55 17.59
N THR A 32 9.31 12.00 18.79
CA THR A 32 10.28 12.46 19.76
C THR A 32 10.76 11.29 20.60
N VAL A 33 12.06 11.00 20.55
CA VAL A 33 12.70 9.93 21.33
C VAL A 33 13.70 10.52 22.33
N LEU A 34 13.85 9.85 23.47
CA LEU A 34 14.84 10.18 24.48
C LEU A 34 16.02 9.20 24.35
N ARG A 35 17.16 9.67 23.82
CA ARG A 35 18.42 8.93 23.72
C ARG A 35 19.54 9.67 24.46
N ASP A 36 20.29 8.97 25.27
CA ASP A 36 21.39 9.53 26.08
C ASP A 36 20.98 10.77 26.92
N GLY A 37 19.74 10.76 27.43
CA GLY A 37 19.19 11.87 28.24
C GLY A 37 18.81 13.11 27.43
N LYS A 38 18.76 13.02 26.07
CA LYS A 38 18.39 14.12 25.19
C LYS A 38 17.19 13.75 24.35
N GLU A 39 16.27 14.69 24.19
CA GLU A 39 15.17 14.56 23.25
C GLU A 39 15.66 14.80 21.81
N LEU A 40 15.35 13.87 20.92
CA LEU A 40 15.68 13.90 19.51
C LEU A 40 14.42 13.64 18.70
N ILE A 41 14.22 14.42 17.64
CA ILE A 41 13.16 14.16 16.67
C ILE A 41 13.73 13.25 15.59
N VAL A 42 13.15 12.08 15.43
CA VAL A 42 13.55 11.07 14.45
C VAL A 42 12.36 10.70 13.55
N LEU A 43 12.62 10.19 12.37
CA LEU A 43 11.55 9.62 11.53
C LEU A 43 11.00 8.34 12.17
N ASP A 44 9.72 8.06 11.97
CA ASP A 44 9.08 6.82 12.46
C ASP A 44 9.85 5.55 12.03
N ALA A 45 10.50 5.61 10.87
CA ALA A 45 11.31 4.51 10.35
C ALA A 45 12.64 4.29 11.09
N GLU A 46 13.09 5.29 11.85
CA GLU A 46 14.34 5.27 12.61
C GLU A 46 14.14 4.91 14.09
N VAL A 47 12.89 4.71 14.49
CA VAL A 47 12.52 4.25 15.84
C VAL A 47 12.84 2.76 15.95
N ILE A 48 13.59 2.40 17.00
CA ILE A 48 14.05 1.03 17.26
C ILE A 48 13.52 0.51 18.61
N PRO A 49 13.38 -0.81 18.79
CA PRO A 49 13.08 -1.40 20.08
C PRO A 49 14.12 -0.98 21.13
N GLY A 50 13.61 -0.57 22.31
CA GLY A 50 14.44 -0.02 23.40
C GLY A 50 14.48 1.51 23.44
N ASP A 51 14.08 2.22 22.40
CA ASP A 51 13.92 3.67 22.45
C ASP A 51 12.84 4.06 23.49
N ILE A 52 13.05 5.18 24.16
CA ILE A 52 12.00 5.80 24.98
C ILE A 52 11.36 6.89 24.13
N ILE A 53 10.08 6.75 23.82
CA ILE A 53 9.32 7.75 23.09
C ILE A 53 8.62 8.69 24.06
N VAL A 54 8.64 9.98 23.73
CA VAL A 54 7.89 11.03 24.43
C VAL A 54 6.54 11.15 23.73
N LEU A 55 5.48 11.14 24.52
CA LEU A 55 4.09 11.12 24.04
C LEU A 55 3.44 12.47 24.33
N GLN A 56 2.94 13.13 23.28
CA GLN A 56 2.28 14.43 23.39
C GLN A 56 0.93 14.41 22.66
N GLU A 57 0.01 15.23 23.14
CA GLU A 57 -1.31 15.39 22.52
C GLU A 57 -1.22 15.76 21.04
N GLY A 58 -2.03 15.11 20.21
CA GLY A 58 -2.08 15.30 18.75
C GLY A 58 -1.07 14.46 17.96
N GLU A 59 -0.12 13.80 18.63
CA GLU A 59 0.87 12.96 17.95
C GLU A 59 0.33 11.59 17.58
N LYS A 60 0.88 11.04 16.50
CA LYS A 60 0.65 9.66 16.08
C LYS A 60 1.72 8.76 16.68
N ILE A 61 1.30 7.61 17.18
CA ILE A 61 2.20 6.63 17.81
C ILE A 61 3.01 5.88 16.73
N PRO A 62 4.37 5.92 16.79
CA PRO A 62 5.24 5.42 15.72
C PRO A 62 5.49 3.90 15.79
N ALA A 63 5.33 3.30 16.99
CA ALA A 63 5.69 1.92 17.27
C ALA A 63 4.84 1.36 18.41
N ASP A 64 4.82 0.06 18.60
CA ASP A 64 4.20 -0.53 19.80
C ASP A 64 5.15 -0.34 20.97
N ALA A 65 4.62 0.22 22.07
CA ALA A 65 5.43 0.61 23.20
C ALA A 65 4.71 0.36 24.54
N ARG A 66 5.52 0.05 25.56
CA ARG A 66 5.08 -0.14 26.95
C ARG A 66 5.17 1.19 27.68
N ILE A 67 4.06 1.64 28.25
CA ILE A 67 3.99 2.89 29.00
C ILE A 67 4.82 2.80 30.27
N ILE A 68 5.74 3.76 30.46
CA ILE A 68 6.56 3.92 31.67
C ILE A 68 5.94 4.99 32.58
N PHE A 69 5.48 6.08 31.98
CA PHE A 69 4.85 7.20 32.67
C PHE A 69 3.63 7.65 31.86
N SER A 70 2.55 7.95 32.52
CA SER A 70 1.34 8.53 31.93
C SER A 70 0.72 9.58 32.84
N ASN A 71 0.34 10.70 32.25
CA ASN A 71 -0.42 11.76 32.92
C ASN A 71 -1.67 12.03 32.09
N THR A 72 -2.83 11.54 32.58
CA THR A 72 -4.13 11.66 31.93
C THR A 72 -4.16 11.26 30.45
N LEU A 73 -3.27 10.32 30.06
CA LEU A 73 -3.07 9.90 28.67
C LEU A 73 -4.30 9.18 28.14
N LYS A 74 -4.90 9.69 27.06
CA LYS A 74 -5.99 9.07 26.31
C LYS A 74 -5.57 8.88 24.85
N VAL A 75 -5.85 7.70 24.33
CA VAL A 75 -5.45 7.30 22.97
C VAL A 75 -6.68 6.84 22.19
N ASP A 76 -6.79 7.30 20.96
CA ASP A 76 -7.75 6.77 19.99
C ASP A 76 -7.14 5.53 19.33
N GLU A 77 -7.74 4.38 19.60
CA GLU A 77 -7.34 3.08 19.06
C GLU A 77 -8.33 2.52 18.04
N ALA A 78 -9.29 3.33 17.57
CA ALA A 78 -10.34 2.90 16.65
C ALA A 78 -9.79 2.26 15.37
N SER A 79 -8.65 2.72 14.88
CA SER A 79 -7.98 2.15 13.70
C SER A 79 -7.51 0.71 13.89
N LEU A 80 -7.32 0.25 15.12
CA LEU A 80 -6.80 -1.06 15.46
C LEU A 80 -7.88 -1.97 16.06
N THR A 81 -8.71 -1.42 16.95
CA THR A 81 -9.73 -2.18 17.69
C THR A 81 -11.12 -2.09 17.08
N GLY A 82 -11.39 -1.05 16.30
CA GLY A 82 -12.71 -0.70 15.77
C GLY A 82 -13.61 0.02 16.78
N GLU A 83 -13.15 0.24 18.00
CA GLU A 83 -13.92 0.95 19.05
C GLU A 83 -13.67 2.45 18.97
N SER A 84 -14.73 3.26 18.92
CA SER A 84 -14.65 4.72 18.77
C SER A 84 -14.40 5.46 20.09
N GLU A 85 -14.48 4.80 21.24
CA GLU A 85 -14.24 5.45 22.52
C GLU A 85 -12.74 5.52 22.84
N PRO A 86 -12.24 6.70 23.26
CA PRO A 86 -10.84 6.85 23.64
C PRO A 86 -10.48 6.01 24.86
N VAL A 87 -9.37 5.30 24.80
CA VAL A 87 -8.87 4.44 25.87
C VAL A 87 -7.96 5.24 26.79
N THR A 88 -8.28 5.24 28.10
CA THR A 88 -7.37 5.81 29.11
C THR A 88 -6.22 4.85 29.36
N LYS A 89 -5.00 5.34 29.21
CA LYS A 89 -3.77 4.57 29.34
C LYS A 89 -3.10 4.79 30.69
N THR A 90 -2.48 3.73 31.21
CA THR A 90 -1.82 3.72 32.53
C THR A 90 -0.48 3.00 32.45
N ASN A 91 0.42 3.32 33.37
CA ASN A 91 1.70 2.60 33.54
C ASN A 91 1.59 1.39 34.48
N THR A 92 0.44 1.14 35.09
CA THR A 92 0.26 0.03 36.04
C THR A 92 0.39 -1.33 35.35
N VAL A 93 0.85 -2.32 36.12
CA VAL A 93 0.89 -3.70 35.65
C VAL A 93 -0.53 -4.23 35.54
N VAL A 94 -0.86 -4.81 34.41
CA VAL A 94 -2.14 -5.50 34.21
C VAL A 94 -1.92 -6.99 34.58
N PRO A 95 -2.60 -7.52 35.58
CA PRO A 95 -2.26 -8.82 36.18
C PRO A 95 -2.83 -10.03 35.42
N VAL A 96 -3.23 -9.87 34.15
CA VAL A 96 -3.84 -10.92 33.34
C VAL A 96 -2.97 -11.15 32.10
N ASP A 97 -2.64 -12.42 31.85
CA ASP A 97 -1.96 -12.86 30.64
C ASP A 97 -2.96 -13.01 29.49
N ASP A 98 -2.48 -12.85 28.23
CA ASP A 98 -3.25 -13.02 26.98
C ASP A 98 -4.48 -12.09 26.83
N LEU A 99 -4.27 -10.82 27.18
CA LEU A 99 -5.28 -9.79 26.97
C LEU A 99 -5.44 -9.44 25.48
N SER A 100 -6.68 -9.14 25.10
CA SER A 100 -6.93 -8.53 23.79
C SER A 100 -6.20 -7.19 23.67
N VAL A 101 -5.90 -6.75 22.47
CA VAL A 101 -5.23 -5.46 22.22
C VAL A 101 -5.98 -4.31 22.89
N ALA A 102 -7.32 -4.32 22.84
CA ALA A 102 -8.18 -3.30 23.45
C ALA A 102 -8.06 -3.23 25.00
N ASP A 103 -7.75 -4.36 25.65
CA ASP A 103 -7.66 -4.45 27.09
C ASP A 103 -6.27 -4.11 27.65
N GLN A 104 -5.27 -3.99 26.78
CA GLN A 104 -3.88 -3.67 27.16
C GLN A 104 -3.71 -2.18 27.46
N LYS A 105 -4.28 -1.73 28.59
CA LYS A 105 -4.25 -0.31 28.99
C LYS A 105 -2.85 0.24 29.31
N ASN A 106 -1.87 -0.62 29.45
CA ASN A 106 -0.48 -0.28 29.72
C ASN A 106 0.42 -0.30 28.48
N MET A 107 -0.18 -0.52 27.31
CA MET A 107 0.48 -0.50 26.01
C MET A 107 -0.13 0.58 25.13
N ILE A 108 0.67 1.06 24.20
CA ILE A 108 0.26 1.89 23.07
C ILE A 108 0.70 1.24 21.78
N PHE A 109 -0.02 1.47 20.70
CA PHE A 109 0.13 0.73 19.45
C PHE A 109 0.39 1.65 18.27
N LYS A 110 1.23 1.19 17.35
CA LYS A 110 1.55 1.91 16.13
C LYS A 110 0.29 2.29 15.34
N GLY A 111 0.27 3.55 14.89
CA GLY A 111 -0.80 4.05 14.03
C GLY A 111 -2.00 4.63 14.73
N THR A 112 -2.07 4.52 16.07
CA THR A 112 -3.07 5.17 16.92
C THR A 112 -2.68 6.62 17.23
N HIS A 113 -3.61 7.43 17.77
CA HIS A 113 -3.39 8.86 18.02
C HIS A 113 -3.60 9.23 19.48
N ILE A 114 -2.75 10.12 19.99
CA ILE A 114 -2.89 10.67 21.33
C ILE A 114 -3.91 11.81 21.30
N LEU A 115 -5.03 11.64 22.00
CA LEU A 115 -6.10 12.64 22.05
C LEU A 115 -5.92 13.66 23.16
N SER A 116 -5.35 13.24 24.30
CA SER A 116 -5.06 14.14 25.42
C SER A 116 -4.03 13.55 26.36
N GLY A 117 -3.42 14.44 27.17
CA GLY A 117 -2.43 14.05 28.15
C GLY A 117 -1.02 13.89 27.55
N ASN A 118 -0.12 13.40 28.38
CA ASN A 118 1.26 13.15 28.00
C ASN A 118 1.85 11.96 28.73
N GLY A 119 2.99 11.48 28.28
CA GLY A 119 3.64 10.33 28.89
C GLY A 119 4.96 9.95 28.24
N THR A 120 5.53 8.86 28.71
CA THR A 120 6.69 8.22 28.08
C THR A 120 6.46 6.71 27.98
N ALA A 121 6.98 6.11 26.94
CA ALA A 121 6.87 4.67 26.73
C ALA A 121 8.16 4.10 26.13
N VAL A 122 8.49 2.85 26.47
CA VAL A 122 9.60 2.13 25.85
C VAL A 122 9.09 1.33 24.67
N VAL A 123 9.72 1.49 23.52
CA VAL A 123 9.40 0.76 22.29
C VAL A 123 9.73 -0.72 22.46
N VAL A 124 8.75 -1.57 22.16
CA VAL A 124 8.89 -3.05 22.26
C VAL A 124 8.83 -3.72 20.90
N ALA A 125 8.12 -3.14 19.93
CA ALA A 125 8.03 -3.68 18.57
C ALA A 125 7.92 -2.57 17.52
N THR A 126 8.54 -2.80 16.36
CA THR A 126 8.53 -1.88 15.22
C THR A 126 8.20 -2.62 13.92
N GLY A 127 7.84 -1.88 12.87
CA GLY A 127 7.63 -2.43 11.53
C GLY A 127 6.58 -3.55 11.51
N LEU A 128 6.95 -4.69 10.94
CA LEU A 128 6.07 -5.85 10.79
C LEU A 128 5.83 -6.62 12.10
N ALA A 129 6.63 -6.38 13.13
CA ALA A 129 6.45 -6.98 14.45
C ALA A 129 5.36 -6.30 15.28
N THR A 130 4.90 -5.10 14.89
CA THR A 130 3.79 -4.40 15.55
C THR A 130 2.44 -5.08 15.29
N GLU A 131 1.43 -4.81 16.12
CA GLU A 131 0.09 -5.38 15.93
C GLU A 131 -0.50 -5.02 14.55
N ILE A 132 -0.38 -3.77 14.13
CA ILE A 132 -0.81 -3.36 12.79
C ILE A 132 0.05 -4.02 11.69
N GLY A 133 1.33 -4.24 11.95
CA GLY A 133 2.24 -4.97 11.05
C GLY A 133 1.83 -6.42 10.85
N LYS A 134 1.44 -7.12 11.91
CA LYS A 134 0.93 -8.49 11.86
C LYS A 134 -0.37 -8.58 11.04
N ILE A 135 -1.27 -7.59 11.19
CA ILE A 135 -2.50 -7.49 10.39
C ILE A 135 -2.14 -7.29 8.91
N ALA A 136 -1.23 -6.37 8.61
CA ALA A 136 -0.77 -6.11 7.24
C ALA A 136 -0.15 -7.36 6.58
N GLN A 137 0.63 -8.15 7.32
CA GLN A 137 1.17 -9.43 6.84
C GLN A 137 0.06 -10.44 6.52
N LYS A 138 -0.94 -10.58 7.38
CA LYS A 138 -2.08 -11.47 7.14
C LYS A 138 -2.85 -11.06 5.89
N ILE A 139 -3.08 -9.76 5.69
CA ILE A 139 -3.77 -9.24 4.49
C ILE A 139 -2.92 -9.48 3.24
N SER A 140 -1.61 -9.25 3.28
CA SER A 140 -0.74 -9.45 2.13
C SER A 140 -0.56 -10.92 1.74
N SER A 141 -0.71 -11.84 2.71
CA SER A 141 -0.68 -13.28 2.45
C SER A 141 -1.98 -13.83 1.82
N ILE A 142 -3.07 -13.08 1.93
CA ILE A 142 -4.30 -13.36 1.20
C ILE A 142 -4.07 -12.95 -0.25
N ASN A 143 -3.84 -13.95 -1.10
CA ASN A 143 -3.61 -13.78 -2.54
C ASN A 143 -4.90 -13.22 -3.17
N THR A 144 -5.13 -11.93 -2.97
CA THR A 144 -6.21 -11.20 -3.64
C THR A 144 -5.72 -10.87 -5.05
N GLU A 145 -5.56 -11.92 -5.89
CA GLU A 145 -5.61 -11.66 -7.33
C GLU A 145 -6.96 -10.99 -7.57
N ILE A 146 -6.89 -9.70 -7.82
CA ILE A 146 -8.10 -8.92 -8.09
C ILE A 146 -8.83 -9.65 -9.22
N PRO A 147 -10.06 -10.15 -9.01
CA PRO A 147 -10.79 -10.91 -10.03
C PRO A 147 -10.84 -10.18 -11.37
N LEU A 148 -10.81 -8.85 -11.32
CA LEU A 148 -10.74 -7.96 -12.48
C LEU A 148 -9.47 -8.20 -13.33
N LYS A 149 -8.31 -8.42 -12.72
CA LYS A 149 -7.05 -8.64 -13.45
C LYS A 149 -7.06 -9.94 -14.26
N ASN A 150 -7.64 -10.99 -13.70
CA ASN A 150 -7.82 -12.26 -14.40
C ASN A 150 -8.84 -12.15 -15.53
N ASN A 151 -9.94 -11.44 -15.31
CA ASN A 151 -10.95 -11.17 -16.33
C ASN A 151 -10.39 -10.33 -17.48
N ILE A 152 -9.57 -9.30 -17.18
CA ILE A 152 -8.90 -8.49 -18.20
C ILE A 152 -7.92 -9.33 -19.03
N ARG A 153 -7.11 -10.19 -18.39
CA ARG A 153 -6.21 -11.11 -19.11
C ARG A 153 -6.96 -12.08 -20.01
N TYR A 154 -8.08 -12.63 -19.52
CA TYR A 154 -8.93 -13.50 -20.33
C TYR A 154 -9.50 -12.76 -21.52
N LEU A 155 -10.09 -11.56 -21.32
CA LEU A 155 -10.64 -10.71 -22.36
C LEU A 155 -9.56 -10.35 -23.41
N SER A 156 -8.40 -9.92 -22.97
CA SER A 156 -7.27 -9.60 -23.87
C SER A 156 -6.86 -10.80 -24.72
N ARG A 157 -6.80 -12.00 -24.13
CA ARG A 157 -6.49 -13.23 -24.88
C ARG A 157 -7.55 -13.55 -25.93
N VAL A 158 -8.84 -13.42 -25.57
CA VAL A 158 -9.95 -13.64 -26.51
C VAL A 158 -9.86 -12.64 -27.67
N ILE A 159 -9.63 -11.36 -27.39
CA ILE A 159 -9.48 -10.33 -28.44
C ILE A 159 -8.30 -10.66 -29.36
N ILE A 160 -7.13 -10.98 -28.81
CA ILE A 160 -5.92 -11.30 -29.61
C ILE A 160 -6.20 -12.50 -30.54
N VAL A 161 -6.78 -13.57 -30.01
CA VAL A 161 -7.10 -14.77 -30.82
C VAL A 161 -8.13 -14.45 -31.89
N THR A 162 -9.17 -13.69 -31.56
CA THR A 162 -10.22 -13.32 -32.54
C THR A 162 -9.62 -12.46 -33.67
N VAL A 163 -8.79 -11.45 -33.33
CA VAL A 163 -8.12 -10.60 -34.34
C VAL A 163 -7.18 -11.42 -35.20
N ALA A 164 -6.42 -12.36 -34.62
CA ALA A 164 -5.54 -13.24 -35.38
C ALA A 164 -6.31 -14.13 -36.38
N VAL A 165 -7.44 -14.69 -35.96
CA VAL A 165 -8.29 -15.50 -36.85
C VAL A 165 -8.89 -14.68 -37.98
N ILE A 166 -9.43 -13.49 -37.68
CA ILE A 166 -9.98 -12.57 -38.68
C ILE A 166 -8.89 -12.15 -39.69
N SER A 167 -7.71 -11.77 -39.20
CA SER A 167 -6.57 -11.35 -40.03
C SER A 167 -6.09 -12.49 -40.94
N ALA A 168 -5.98 -13.70 -40.41
CA ALA A 168 -5.61 -14.88 -41.21
C ALA A 168 -6.68 -15.18 -42.29
N SER A 169 -7.96 -15.12 -41.94
CA SER A 169 -9.06 -15.31 -42.88
C SER A 169 -9.04 -14.26 -43.99
N LEU A 170 -8.81 -13.01 -43.67
CA LEU A 170 -8.68 -11.89 -44.63
C LEU A 170 -7.53 -12.13 -45.62
N ILE A 171 -6.37 -12.57 -45.13
CA ILE A 171 -5.21 -12.88 -45.99
C ILE A 171 -5.56 -14.02 -46.95
N VAL A 172 -6.11 -15.13 -46.44
CA VAL A 172 -6.46 -16.30 -47.24
C VAL A 172 -7.49 -15.96 -48.31
N LEU A 173 -8.61 -15.34 -47.92
CA LEU A 173 -9.69 -14.98 -48.84
C LEU A 173 -9.24 -13.94 -49.86
N GLY A 174 -8.42 -12.97 -49.44
CA GLY A 174 -7.90 -11.96 -50.37
C GLY A 174 -6.95 -12.52 -51.43
N VAL A 175 -6.08 -13.44 -51.02
CA VAL A 175 -5.16 -14.14 -51.98
C VAL A 175 -5.94 -15.05 -52.92
N LEU A 176 -6.93 -15.79 -52.41
CA LEU A 176 -7.81 -16.62 -53.25
C LEU A 176 -8.62 -15.77 -54.25
N SER A 177 -8.92 -14.52 -53.92
CA SER A 177 -9.63 -13.57 -54.78
C SER A 177 -8.70 -12.86 -55.77
N GLY A 178 -7.39 -13.26 -55.85
CA GLY A 178 -6.44 -12.74 -56.83
C GLY A 178 -5.72 -11.44 -56.39
N LYS A 179 -5.86 -11.03 -55.12
CA LYS A 179 -5.15 -9.86 -54.57
C LYS A 179 -3.72 -10.21 -54.19
N SER A 180 -2.83 -9.19 -54.22
CA SER A 180 -1.44 -9.37 -53.86
C SER A 180 -1.28 -9.77 -52.37
N PRO A 181 -0.51 -10.84 -52.04
CA PRO A 181 -0.27 -11.25 -50.65
C PRO A 181 0.31 -10.08 -49.81
N LYS A 182 1.09 -9.21 -50.41
CA LYS A 182 1.68 -8.03 -49.74
C LYS A 182 0.61 -7.01 -49.32
N GLU A 183 -0.38 -6.74 -50.20
CA GLU A 183 -1.51 -5.86 -49.86
C GLU A 183 -2.37 -6.43 -48.75
N MET A 184 -2.65 -7.73 -48.83
CA MET A 184 -3.46 -8.40 -47.79
C MET A 184 -2.76 -8.40 -46.44
N PHE A 185 -1.46 -8.65 -46.43
CA PHE A 185 -0.68 -8.57 -45.20
C PHE A 185 -0.73 -7.15 -44.56
N THR A 186 -0.52 -6.11 -45.38
CA THR A 186 -0.57 -4.71 -44.91
C THR A 186 -1.94 -4.36 -44.36
N THR A 187 -3.02 -4.81 -45.01
CA THR A 187 -4.40 -4.61 -44.58
C THR A 187 -4.67 -5.33 -43.25
N ALA A 188 -4.21 -6.59 -43.10
CA ALA A 188 -4.35 -7.37 -41.89
C ALA A 188 -3.61 -6.74 -40.70
N VAL A 189 -2.39 -6.21 -40.93
CA VAL A 189 -1.63 -5.48 -39.90
C VAL A 189 -2.35 -4.21 -39.48
N ALA A 190 -2.83 -3.41 -40.44
CA ALA A 190 -3.58 -2.19 -40.15
C ALA A 190 -4.84 -2.46 -39.33
N LEU A 191 -5.59 -3.51 -39.68
CA LEU A 191 -6.78 -3.95 -38.95
C LEU A 191 -6.42 -4.39 -37.53
N SER A 192 -5.34 -5.18 -37.37
CA SER A 192 -4.88 -5.65 -36.07
C SER A 192 -4.52 -4.50 -35.13
N VAL A 193 -3.80 -3.51 -35.62
CA VAL A 193 -3.41 -2.32 -34.85
C VAL A 193 -4.65 -1.49 -34.45
N SER A 194 -5.65 -1.41 -35.32
CA SER A 194 -6.87 -0.62 -35.06
C SER A 194 -7.80 -1.25 -33.99
N ILE A 195 -7.77 -2.57 -33.85
CA ILE A 195 -8.68 -3.30 -32.95
C ILE A 195 -8.08 -3.52 -31.56
N ILE A 196 -6.76 -3.52 -31.42
CA ILE A 196 -6.11 -3.73 -30.11
C ILE A 196 -6.30 -2.47 -29.25
N PRO A 197 -7.06 -2.56 -28.16
CA PRO A 197 -7.25 -1.42 -27.26
C PRO A 197 -5.94 -1.13 -26.54
N GLU A 198 -5.32 0.01 -26.84
CA GLU A 198 -4.00 0.42 -26.31
C GLU A 198 -3.97 0.64 -24.80
N GLY A 199 -5.13 0.74 -24.14
CA GLY A 199 -5.25 1.01 -22.71
C GLY A 199 -5.40 -0.23 -21.80
N LEU A 200 -5.61 -1.44 -22.35
CA LEU A 200 -5.82 -2.66 -21.55
C LEU A 200 -4.58 -3.21 -20.81
N PRO A 201 -3.34 -3.01 -21.25
CA PRO A 201 -2.16 -3.48 -20.51
C PRO A 201 -1.72 -2.61 -19.33
N ILE A 202 -2.36 -1.45 -19.09
CA ILE A 202 -1.91 -0.43 -18.11
C ILE A 202 -2.62 -0.57 -16.74
N VAL A 203 -3.42 -1.61 -16.53
CA VAL A 203 -4.14 -1.84 -15.27
C VAL A 203 -3.55 -3.01 -14.47
#